data_1b9a0a59414d77515c77aa84fcaa9e9c
#
_entry.id   1b9a0a59414d77515c77aa84fcaa9e9c
#
_cell.length_a   1.000
_cell.length_b   1.000
_cell.length_c   1.000
_cell.angle_alpha   90.00
_cell.angle_beta   90.00
_cell.angle_gamma   90.00
#
_symmetry.space_group_name_H-M   'P 1'
#
loop_
_entity.id
_entity.type
_entity.pdbx_description
1 polymer ?
#
loop_
_entity_poly.entity_id
_entity_poly.type
_entity_poly.pdbx_seq_one_letter_code
_entity_poly.pdbx_strand_id
1 'polypeptide(L)'
;MNRLQYRVLSIAMGIMLVVSMLIVGREAARYAAGENVKIKEGKICVVIDAGHGGDDPGKVGINGIYEKDVNLQIAELLKYFLEANDITVVMTRESDVGLYDADAPNKKVQDMKRRIDLIDKAAPILTVSIHQNSFPEEYVHGAQVFYYAGSTQGQLLAEYIQNQLVERVDPENRRQVKANDSYYLLKKTGSPIVIVEYCVSDRQTDL
;
A
#
# COMPACT_ATOMS: atom_id res chain seq x y z
N MET A 1 14.77 4.17 19.08
CA MET A 1 14.13 3.65 17.86
C MET A 1 15.14 2.74 17.18
N ASN A 2 14.77 1.50 16.88
CA ASN A 2 15.69 0.55 16.22
C ASN A 2 15.71 0.78 14.68
N ARG A 3 16.65 0.14 13.96
CA ARG A 3 16.78 0.31 12.49
C ARG A 3 15.48 -0.02 11.72
N LEU A 4 14.73 -1.02 12.20
CA LEU A 4 13.45 -1.39 11.59
C LEU A 4 12.42 -0.25 11.73
N GLN A 5 12.31 0.36 12.92
CA GLN A 5 11.42 1.50 13.15
C GLN A 5 11.78 2.71 12.27
N TYR A 6 13.09 3.00 12.07
CA TYR A 6 13.52 4.05 11.14
C TYR A 6 13.15 3.74 9.70
N ARG A 7 13.33 2.51 9.24
CA ARG A 7 12.94 2.09 7.87
C ARG A 7 11.43 2.16 7.68
N VAL A 8 10.66 1.63 8.62
CA VAL A 8 9.19 1.70 8.60
C VAL A 8 8.72 3.16 8.55
N LEU A 9 9.29 4.02 9.38
CA LEU A 9 8.98 5.46 9.39
C LEU A 9 9.32 6.13 8.06
N SER A 10 10.51 5.87 7.50
CA SER A 10 10.94 6.44 6.22
C SER A 10 10.03 6.00 5.06
N ILE A 11 9.61 4.74 5.05
CA ILE A 11 8.69 4.18 4.07
C ILE A 11 7.32 4.88 4.17
N ALA A 12 6.76 4.97 5.37
CA ALA A 12 5.47 5.63 5.60
C ALA A 12 5.54 7.11 5.17
N MET A 13 6.63 7.80 5.51
CA MET A 13 6.86 9.19 5.08
C MET A 13 6.98 9.32 3.56
N GLY A 14 7.66 8.39 2.88
CA GLY A 14 7.79 8.38 1.42
C GLY A 14 6.43 8.27 0.73
N ILE A 15 5.60 7.32 1.16
CA ILE A 15 4.25 7.14 0.64
C ILE A 15 3.39 8.39 0.91
N MET A 16 3.47 8.97 2.10
CA MET A 16 2.74 10.18 2.45
C MET A 16 3.06 11.36 1.54
N LEU A 17 4.35 11.64 1.30
CA LEU A 17 4.77 12.73 0.41
C LEU A 17 4.21 12.54 -1.00
N VAL A 18 4.20 11.31 -1.49
CA VAL A 18 3.64 10.98 -2.81
C VAL A 18 2.14 11.24 -2.86
N VAL A 19 1.39 10.77 -1.87
CA VAL A 19 -0.06 11.00 -1.81
C VAL A 19 -0.37 12.49 -1.74
N SER A 20 0.36 13.25 -0.91
CA SER A 20 0.19 14.70 -0.81
C SER A 20 0.51 15.42 -2.13
N MET A 21 1.58 15.04 -2.83
CA MET A 21 1.94 15.61 -4.14
C MET A 21 0.91 15.29 -5.23
N LEU A 22 0.35 14.08 -5.23
CA LEU A 22 -0.71 13.70 -6.17
C LEU A 22 -1.97 14.56 -5.98
N ILE A 23 -2.33 14.81 -4.73
CA ILE A 23 -3.49 15.64 -4.40
C ILE A 23 -3.26 17.07 -4.86
N VAL A 24 -2.13 17.68 -4.46
CA VAL A 24 -1.77 19.06 -4.84
C VAL A 24 -1.60 19.20 -6.34
N GLY A 25 -0.92 18.24 -7.01
CA GLY A 25 -0.71 18.25 -8.45
C GLY A 25 -2.02 18.15 -9.23
N ARG A 26 -2.97 17.34 -8.78
CA ARG A 26 -4.29 17.20 -9.39
C ARG A 26 -5.10 18.50 -9.24
N GLU A 27 -5.10 19.11 -8.07
CA GLU A 27 -5.80 20.39 -7.86
C GLU A 27 -5.15 21.52 -8.64
N ALA A 28 -3.83 21.58 -8.71
CA ALA A 28 -3.12 22.56 -9.53
C ALA A 28 -3.40 22.39 -11.03
N ALA A 29 -3.45 21.15 -11.53
CA ALA A 29 -3.79 20.86 -12.92
C ALA A 29 -5.23 21.24 -13.27
N ARG A 30 -6.18 21.02 -12.36
CA ARG A 30 -7.58 21.46 -12.52
C ARG A 30 -7.73 22.96 -12.50
N TYR A 31 -7.01 23.65 -11.59
CA TYR A 31 -6.96 25.11 -11.54
C TYR A 31 -6.38 25.70 -12.83
N ALA A 32 -5.31 25.13 -13.37
CA ALA A 32 -4.70 25.54 -14.63
C ALA A 32 -5.59 25.26 -15.86
N ALA A 33 -6.46 24.24 -15.79
CA ALA A 33 -7.43 23.93 -16.85
C ALA A 33 -8.65 24.85 -16.86
N GLY A 34 -8.74 25.80 -15.93
CA GLY A 34 -9.87 26.76 -15.85
C GLY A 34 -11.20 26.11 -15.44
N GLU A 35 -11.18 24.88 -14.97
CA GLU A 35 -12.36 24.26 -14.36
C GLU A 35 -12.65 24.97 -13.05
N ASN A 36 -13.80 25.64 -12.94
CA ASN A 36 -14.36 26.09 -11.67
C ASN A 36 -14.67 24.87 -10.81
N VAL A 37 -13.62 24.36 -10.15
CA VAL A 37 -13.77 23.25 -9.21
C VAL A 37 -14.53 23.80 -8.00
N LYS A 38 -15.84 23.62 -7.99
CA LYS A 38 -16.55 23.50 -6.72
C LYS A 38 -15.91 22.30 -6.03
N ILE A 39 -14.98 22.57 -5.12
CA ILE A 39 -14.52 21.57 -4.14
C ILE A 39 -15.79 21.08 -3.48
N LYS A 40 -16.27 19.91 -3.91
CA LYS A 40 -17.27 19.19 -3.15
C LYS A 40 -16.67 19.06 -1.76
N GLU A 41 -17.36 19.53 -0.75
CA GLU A 41 -17.02 19.34 0.67
C GLU A 41 -17.07 17.85 1.06
N GLY A 42 -16.27 17.03 0.37
CA GLY A 42 -16.03 15.62 0.70
C GLY A 42 -14.58 15.53 1.14
N LYS A 43 -14.35 15.11 2.38
CA LYS A 43 -13.00 14.79 2.84
C LYS A 43 -12.36 13.80 1.87
N ILE A 44 -11.13 14.06 1.46
CA ILE A 44 -10.33 13.14 0.66
C ILE A 44 -10.22 11.83 1.44
N CYS A 45 -10.63 10.72 0.84
CA CYS A 45 -10.58 9.40 1.47
C CYS A 45 -9.54 8.53 0.75
N VAL A 46 -8.67 7.90 1.52
CA VAL A 46 -7.68 6.92 1.09
C VAL A 46 -7.95 5.61 1.81
N VAL A 47 -7.87 4.49 1.10
CA VAL A 47 -7.88 3.18 1.75
C VAL A 47 -6.46 2.64 1.87
N ILE A 48 -6.12 2.14 3.04
CA ILE A 48 -4.90 1.38 3.29
C ILE A 48 -5.28 -0.07 3.54
N ASP A 49 -4.78 -0.95 2.70
CA ASP A 49 -4.94 -2.39 2.86
C ASP A 49 -3.67 -2.99 3.48
N ALA A 50 -3.78 -3.46 4.72
CA ALA A 50 -2.72 -4.22 5.36
C ALA A 50 -2.85 -5.69 4.95
N GLY A 51 -1.99 -6.15 4.04
CA GLY A 51 -2.04 -7.50 3.49
C GLY A 51 -1.97 -8.59 4.56
N HIS A 52 -2.62 -9.74 4.29
CA HIS A 52 -2.73 -10.88 5.21
C HIS A 52 -3.51 -10.56 6.50
N GLY A 53 -3.40 -11.42 7.52
CA GLY A 53 -4.03 -11.24 8.84
C GLY A 53 -4.74 -12.50 9.35
N GLY A 54 -4.91 -12.60 10.66
CA GLY A 54 -5.50 -13.77 11.30
C GLY A 54 -4.71 -15.05 11.02
N ASP A 55 -5.36 -16.06 10.45
CA ASP A 55 -4.75 -17.36 10.12
C ASP A 55 -3.76 -17.31 8.95
N ASP A 56 -3.77 -16.22 8.14
CA ASP A 56 -2.84 -16.03 7.03
C ASP A 56 -1.64 -15.17 7.50
N PRO A 57 -0.49 -15.78 7.81
CA PRO A 57 0.68 -15.03 8.27
C PRO A 57 1.38 -14.25 7.14
N GLY A 58 1.07 -14.55 5.87
CA GLY A 58 1.88 -14.15 4.74
C GLY A 58 3.23 -14.88 4.71
N LYS A 59 4.28 -14.23 4.31
CA LYS A 59 5.65 -14.76 4.39
C LYS A 59 6.12 -14.76 5.84
N VAL A 60 6.98 -15.75 6.14
CA VAL A 60 7.62 -15.85 7.44
C VAL A 60 9.11 -15.56 7.24
N GLY A 61 9.58 -14.49 7.84
CA GLY A 61 11.00 -14.12 7.81
C GLY A 61 11.87 -15.09 8.60
N ILE A 62 13.17 -15.09 8.34
CA ILE A 62 14.14 -15.96 9.02
C ILE A 62 14.14 -15.83 10.54
N ASN A 63 13.73 -14.68 11.07
CA ASN A 63 13.60 -14.42 12.51
C ASN A 63 12.22 -14.77 13.07
N GLY A 64 11.38 -15.49 12.31
CA GLY A 64 10.02 -15.84 12.71
C GLY A 64 9.03 -14.66 12.68
N ILE A 65 9.41 -13.52 12.11
CA ILE A 65 8.52 -12.36 11.96
C ILE A 65 7.54 -12.63 10.81
N TYR A 66 6.26 -12.46 11.08
CA TYR A 66 5.21 -12.64 10.08
C TYR A 66 5.03 -11.37 9.24
N GLU A 67 4.84 -11.56 7.94
CA GLU A 67 4.53 -10.49 6.99
C GLU A 67 3.31 -9.66 7.43
N LYS A 68 2.26 -10.33 7.89
CA LYS A 68 1.03 -9.67 8.37
C LYS A 68 1.27 -8.62 9.46
N ASP A 69 2.24 -8.88 10.36
CA ASP A 69 2.54 -7.98 11.48
C ASP A 69 3.28 -6.73 10.99
N VAL A 70 4.24 -6.92 10.09
CA VAL A 70 4.98 -5.80 9.46
C VAL A 70 4.03 -4.95 8.61
N ASN A 71 3.16 -5.59 7.81
CA ASN A 71 2.18 -4.88 6.99
C ASN A 71 1.25 -4.01 7.85
N LEU A 72 0.78 -4.52 8.98
CA LEU A 72 -0.09 -3.76 9.89
C LEU A 72 0.66 -2.57 10.49
N GLN A 73 1.88 -2.74 10.97
CA GLN A 73 2.68 -1.66 11.53
C GLN A 73 2.94 -0.53 10.53
N ILE A 74 3.26 -0.87 9.27
CA ILE A 74 3.45 0.12 8.21
C ILE A 74 2.13 0.83 7.91
N ALA A 75 1.02 0.08 7.83
CA ALA A 75 -0.30 0.62 7.57
C ALA A 75 -0.76 1.60 8.64
N GLU A 76 -0.56 1.28 9.92
CA GLU A 76 -0.89 2.16 11.06
C GLU A 76 -0.08 3.45 11.04
N LEU A 77 1.22 3.37 10.75
CA LEU A 77 2.06 4.56 10.61
C LEU A 77 1.62 5.44 9.44
N LEU A 78 1.31 4.83 8.29
CA LEU A 78 0.81 5.54 7.12
C LEU A 78 -0.53 6.22 7.43
N LYS A 79 -1.46 5.53 8.10
CA LYS A 79 -2.72 6.09 8.59
C LYS A 79 -2.47 7.33 9.45
N TYR A 80 -1.61 7.21 10.45
CA TYR A 80 -1.28 8.33 11.36
C TYR A 80 -0.81 9.58 10.58
N PHE A 81 0.09 9.40 9.62
CA PHE A 81 0.60 10.54 8.83
C PHE A 81 -0.44 11.13 7.89
N LEU A 82 -1.28 10.32 7.25
CA LEU A 82 -2.34 10.81 6.38
C LEU A 82 -3.40 11.58 7.16
N GLU A 83 -3.84 11.06 8.30
CA GLU A 83 -4.82 11.72 9.19
C GLU A 83 -4.27 13.02 9.78
N ALA A 84 -2.97 13.09 10.09
CA ALA A 84 -2.31 14.32 10.52
C ALA A 84 -2.30 15.42 9.43
N ASN A 85 -2.58 15.05 8.18
CA ASN A 85 -2.71 15.96 7.02
C ASN A 85 -4.17 16.09 6.53
N ASP A 86 -5.15 15.90 7.42
CA ASP A 86 -6.58 16.05 7.15
C ASP A 86 -7.14 15.09 6.07
N ILE A 87 -6.45 13.97 5.81
CA ILE A 87 -6.89 12.94 4.89
C ILE A 87 -7.66 11.88 5.68
N THR A 88 -8.89 11.59 5.27
CA THR A 88 -9.65 10.49 5.87
C THR A 88 -9.07 9.15 5.44
N VAL A 89 -8.78 8.28 6.40
CA VAL A 89 -8.23 6.96 6.12
C VAL A 89 -9.22 5.87 6.55
N VAL A 90 -9.41 4.90 5.68
CA VAL A 90 -10.09 3.64 5.98
C VAL A 90 -9.08 2.51 5.85
N MET A 91 -8.93 1.70 6.89
CA MET A 91 -8.08 0.50 6.85
C MET A 91 -8.92 -0.74 6.62
N THR A 92 -8.39 -1.71 5.86
CA THR A 92 -9.07 -3.01 5.69
C THR A 92 -9.08 -3.82 6.99
N ARG A 93 -8.05 -3.67 7.82
CA ARG A 93 -7.99 -4.20 9.18
C ARG A 93 -7.14 -3.29 10.07
N GLU A 94 -7.48 -3.21 11.35
CA GLU A 94 -6.77 -2.42 12.37
C GLU A 94 -6.20 -3.30 13.50
N SER A 95 -6.19 -4.62 13.29
CA SER A 95 -5.63 -5.60 14.22
C SER A 95 -5.23 -6.87 13.46
N ASP A 96 -4.69 -7.88 14.19
CA ASP A 96 -4.37 -9.18 13.59
C ASP A 96 -5.63 -10.03 13.40
N VAL A 97 -6.44 -9.65 12.41
CA VAL A 97 -7.65 -10.38 12.01
C VAL A 97 -7.67 -10.58 10.50
N GLY A 98 -8.29 -11.66 10.06
CA GLY A 98 -8.70 -11.83 8.66
C GLY A 98 -10.18 -11.44 8.51
N LEU A 99 -10.56 -10.97 7.32
CA LEU A 99 -11.94 -10.58 7.02
C LEU A 99 -12.78 -11.78 6.58
N TYR A 100 -12.82 -12.82 7.41
CA TYR A 100 -13.56 -14.05 7.14
C TYR A 100 -14.26 -14.56 8.41
N ASP A 101 -15.29 -15.36 8.21
CA ASP A 101 -15.97 -16.05 9.31
C ASP A 101 -15.17 -17.31 9.71
N ALA A 102 -15.23 -17.68 10.99
CA ALA A 102 -14.43 -18.80 11.50
C ALA A 102 -14.75 -20.13 10.79
N ASP A 103 -16.00 -20.31 10.38
CA ASP A 103 -16.54 -21.49 9.70
C ASP A 103 -16.58 -21.36 8.17
N ALA A 104 -15.98 -20.31 7.61
CA ALA A 104 -15.97 -20.12 6.15
C ALA A 104 -15.30 -21.30 5.44
N PRO A 105 -15.93 -21.87 4.39
CA PRO A 105 -15.38 -23.01 3.65
C PRO A 105 -14.09 -22.64 2.89
N ASN A 106 -13.90 -21.39 2.55
CA ASN A 106 -12.66 -20.84 1.97
C ASN A 106 -12.42 -19.44 2.52
N LYS A 107 -11.70 -19.40 3.65
CA LYS A 107 -11.36 -18.16 4.36
C LYS A 107 -10.65 -17.14 3.46
N LYS A 108 -9.68 -17.59 2.64
CA LYS A 108 -8.91 -16.70 1.76
C LYS A 108 -9.78 -16.02 0.70
N VAL A 109 -10.69 -16.76 0.10
CA VAL A 109 -11.63 -16.19 -0.90
C VAL A 109 -12.57 -15.20 -0.23
N GLN A 110 -13.06 -15.51 0.96
CA GLN A 110 -13.95 -14.63 1.69
C GLN A 110 -13.23 -13.36 2.13
N ASP A 111 -12.01 -13.47 2.66
CA ASP A 111 -11.16 -12.33 3.03
C ASP A 111 -10.98 -11.38 1.84
N MET A 112 -10.53 -11.89 0.72
CA MET A 112 -10.30 -11.08 -0.48
C MET A 112 -11.58 -10.37 -0.98
N LYS A 113 -12.73 -11.05 -0.95
CA LYS A 113 -14.00 -10.42 -1.33
C LYS A 113 -14.39 -9.30 -0.37
N ARG A 114 -14.27 -9.53 0.94
CA ARG A 114 -14.62 -8.52 1.95
C ARG A 114 -13.69 -7.32 1.92
N ARG A 115 -12.39 -7.50 1.57
CA ARG A 115 -11.47 -6.38 1.31
C ARG A 115 -11.95 -5.52 0.15
N ILE A 116 -12.32 -6.15 -0.97
CA ILE A 116 -12.85 -5.44 -2.14
C ILE A 116 -14.14 -4.69 -1.79
N ASP A 117 -15.08 -5.36 -1.14
CA ASP A 117 -16.36 -4.76 -0.73
C ASP A 117 -16.14 -3.53 0.18
N LEU A 118 -15.16 -3.61 1.09
CA LEU A 118 -14.78 -2.49 1.96
C LEU A 118 -14.18 -1.33 1.17
N ILE A 119 -13.25 -1.62 0.26
CA ILE A 119 -12.61 -0.62 -0.59
C ILE A 119 -13.64 0.08 -1.47
N ASP A 120 -14.49 -0.68 -2.17
CA ASP A 120 -15.50 -0.14 -3.07
C ASP A 120 -16.56 0.67 -2.32
N LYS A 121 -16.96 0.21 -1.12
CA LYS A 121 -17.88 0.94 -0.24
C LYS A 121 -17.30 2.25 0.27
N ALA A 122 -16.02 2.30 0.57
CA ALA A 122 -15.33 3.52 0.99
C ALA A 122 -15.19 4.54 -0.16
N ALA A 123 -15.27 4.09 -1.43
CA ALA A 123 -15.13 4.90 -2.62
C ALA A 123 -13.93 5.88 -2.56
N PRO A 124 -12.71 5.39 -2.27
CA PRO A 124 -11.56 6.24 -2.06
C PRO A 124 -11.04 6.85 -3.36
N ILE A 125 -10.25 7.92 -3.26
CA ILE A 125 -9.52 8.45 -4.42
C ILE A 125 -8.41 7.51 -4.89
N LEU A 126 -7.85 6.73 -3.96
CA LEU A 126 -6.85 5.70 -4.20
C LEU A 126 -6.78 4.70 -3.04
N THR A 127 -6.22 3.53 -3.33
CA THR A 127 -5.93 2.48 -2.35
C THR A 127 -4.47 2.08 -2.43
N VAL A 128 -3.83 1.90 -1.27
CA VAL A 128 -2.48 1.36 -1.14
C VAL A 128 -2.54 0.06 -0.36
N SER A 129 -2.21 -1.05 -1.00
CA SER A 129 -2.06 -2.36 -0.34
C SER A 129 -0.59 -2.59 0.00
N ILE A 130 -0.32 -2.99 1.23
CA ILE A 130 1.03 -3.12 1.80
C ILE A 130 1.34 -4.59 2.00
N HIS A 131 2.43 -5.03 1.41
CA HIS A 131 2.94 -6.40 1.44
C HIS A 131 4.45 -6.45 1.62
N GLN A 132 4.96 -7.61 2.00
CA GLN A 132 6.39 -7.89 2.02
C GLN A 132 6.71 -8.96 0.98
N ASN A 133 7.68 -8.68 0.15
CA ASN A 133 8.20 -9.66 -0.78
C ASN A 133 9.43 -10.35 -0.16
N SER A 134 9.61 -11.62 -0.45
CA SER A 134 10.84 -12.34 -0.13
C SER A 134 11.37 -13.02 -1.37
N PHE A 135 12.65 -12.87 -1.62
CA PHE A 135 13.36 -13.58 -2.67
C PHE A 135 14.41 -14.47 -2.03
N PRO A 136 14.62 -15.69 -2.53
CA PRO A 136 15.67 -16.56 -2.04
C PRO A 136 17.08 -16.01 -2.36
N GLU A 137 17.18 -15.13 -3.37
CA GLU A 137 18.46 -14.55 -3.78
C GLU A 137 18.69 -13.24 -3.01
N GLU A 138 19.75 -13.19 -2.21
CA GLU A 138 20.13 -12.03 -1.38
C GLU A 138 20.41 -10.74 -2.15
N TYR A 139 20.74 -10.84 -3.46
CA TYR A 139 20.99 -9.67 -4.30
C TYR A 139 19.70 -8.99 -4.78
N VAL A 140 18.55 -9.65 -4.63
CA VAL A 140 17.25 -9.07 -4.98
C VAL A 140 16.73 -8.28 -3.80
N HIS A 141 16.93 -6.98 -3.82
CA HIS A 141 16.49 -6.07 -2.77
C HIS A 141 15.67 -4.90 -3.33
N GLY A 142 15.10 -4.12 -2.43
CA GLY A 142 14.33 -2.94 -2.75
C GLY A 142 12.84 -3.19 -2.99
N ALA A 143 12.04 -2.16 -2.74
CA ALA A 143 10.61 -2.20 -2.93
C ALA A 143 10.21 -2.23 -4.40
N GLN A 144 9.08 -2.88 -4.72
CA GLN A 144 8.48 -2.88 -6.04
C GLN A 144 6.99 -2.61 -5.95
N VAL A 145 6.50 -1.71 -6.80
CA VAL A 145 5.09 -1.35 -6.84
C VAL A 145 4.42 -2.03 -8.04
N PHE A 146 3.31 -2.71 -7.74
CA PHE A 146 2.46 -3.39 -8.73
C PHE A 146 1.18 -2.61 -8.95
N TYR A 147 0.70 -2.61 -10.19
CA TYR A 147 -0.56 -1.99 -10.59
C TYR A 147 -1.32 -2.90 -11.58
N TYR A 148 -2.62 -2.69 -11.71
CA TYR A 148 -3.42 -3.41 -12.71
C TYR A 148 -3.05 -2.93 -14.13
N ALA A 149 -2.74 -3.86 -15.03
CA ALA A 149 -2.32 -3.57 -16.40
C ALA A 149 -3.32 -2.69 -17.18
N GLY A 150 -4.61 -2.77 -16.86
CA GLY A 150 -5.68 -1.96 -17.47
C GLY A 150 -5.93 -0.60 -16.82
N SER A 151 -5.16 -0.21 -15.77
CA SER A 151 -5.40 1.02 -15.01
C SER A 151 -4.32 2.08 -15.26
N THR A 152 -4.62 3.07 -16.08
CA THR A 152 -3.72 4.22 -16.29
C THR A 152 -3.47 4.99 -14.99
N GLN A 153 -4.50 5.18 -14.16
CA GLN A 153 -4.37 5.88 -12.88
C GLN A 153 -3.56 5.04 -11.88
N GLY A 154 -3.76 3.72 -11.87
CA GLY A 154 -2.95 2.81 -11.06
C GLY A 154 -1.48 2.81 -11.50
N GLN A 155 -1.20 2.88 -12.80
CA GLN A 155 0.16 3.01 -13.32
C GLN A 155 0.83 4.30 -12.84
N LEU A 156 0.17 5.44 -13.01
CA LEU A 156 0.70 6.73 -12.56
C LEU A 156 0.99 6.72 -11.06
N LEU A 157 0.05 6.21 -10.25
CA LEU A 157 0.23 6.07 -8.81
C LEU A 157 1.45 5.19 -8.48
N ALA A 158 1.59 4.06 -9.17
CA ALA A 158 2.72 3.14 -8.98
C ALA A 158 4.05 3.81 -9.31
N GLU A 159 4.13 4.53 -10.44
CA GLU A 159 5.34 5.24 -10.86
C GLU A 159 5.77 6.30 -9.84
N TYR A 160 4.81 7.08 -9.33
CA TYR A 160 5.11 8.07 -8.29
C TYR A 160 5.64 7.43 -7.01
N ILE A 161 4.98 6.39 -6.52
CA ILE A 161 5.41 5.71 -5.29
C ILE A 161 6.78 5.06 -5.51
N GLN A 162 6.98 4.34 -6.62
CA GLN A 162 8.26 3.70 -6.93
C GLN A 162 9.41 4.71 -6.96
N ASN A 163 9.21 5.84 -7.63
CA ASN A 163 10.24 6.88 -7.74
C ASN A 163 10.60 7.45 -6.36
N GLN A 164 9.60 7.71 -5.49
CA GLN A 164 9.86 8.20 -4.14
C GLN A 164 10.54 7.15 -3.26
N LEU A 165 10.19 5.87 -3.40
CA LEU A 165 10.86 4.80 -2.69
C LEU A 165 12.32 4.68 -3.10
N VAL A 166 12.64 4.81 -4.39
CA VAL A 166 14.02 4.83 -4.88
C VAL A 166 14.76 6.07 -4.38
N GLU A 167 14.17 7.25 -4.55
CA GLU A 167 14.85 8.52 -4.23
C GLU A 167 15.11 8.69 -2.73
N ARG A 168 14.14 8.29 -1.88
CA ARG A 168 14.14 8.63 -0.46
C ARG A 168 14.49 7.50 0.48
N VAL A 169 14.26 6.25 0.06
CA VAL A 169 14.40 5.08 0.94
C VAL A 169 15.56 4.20 0.55
N ASP A 170 15.69 3.87 -0.73
CA ASP A 170 16.73 3.00 -1.23
C ASP A 170 17.21 3.46 -2.62
N PRO A 171 18.20 4.37 -2.70
CA PRO A 171 18.76 4.86 -3.96
C PRO A 171 19.46 3.78 -4.82
N GLU A 172 19.73 2.62 -4.23
CA GLU A 172 20.31 1.49 -4.94
C GLU A 172 19.27 0.55 -5.54
N ASN A 173 18.00 0.74 -5.19
CA ASN A 173 16.89 -0.02 -5.76
C ASN A 173 16.77 0.23 -7.27
N ARG A 174 16.92 -0.83 -8.07
CA ARG A 174 16.81 -0.80 -9.54
C ARG A 174 15.49 -1.35 -10.05
N ARG A 175 14.57 -1.69 -9.15
CA ARG A 175 13.29 -2.27 -9.55
C ARG A 175 12.39 -1.19 -10.15
N GLN A 176 11.65 -1.60 -11.17
CA GLN A 176 10.67 -0.76 -11.86
C GLN A 176 9.25 -1.16 -11.45
N VAL A 177 8.30 -0.27 -11.63
CA VAL A 177 6.88 -0.61 -11.49
C VAL A 177 6.52 -1.81 -12.36
N LYS A 178 5.58 -2.63 -11.92
CA LYS A 178 5.23 -3.84 -12.64
C LYS A 178 3.72 -3.95 -12.85
N ALA A 179 3.31 -4.01 -14.12
CA ALA A 179 1.95 -4.33 -14.47
C ALA A 179 1.62 -5.77 -14.06
N ASN A 180 0.43 -5.97 -13.49
CA ASN A 180 -0.05 -7.28 -13.05
C ASN A 180 -1.55 -7.39 -13.31
N ASP A 181 -1.98 -8.49 -13.92
CA ASP A 181 -3.37 -8.82 -14.23
C ASP A 181 -3.89 -10.05 -13.47
N SER A 182 -3.03 -10.67 -12.65
CA SER A 182 -3.34 -11.85 -11.86
C SER A 182 -3.73 -11.56 -10.42
N TYR A 183 -3.24 -10.45 -9.83
CA TYR A 183 -3.59 -10.07 -8.46
C TYR A 183 -5.06 -9.68 -8.36
N TYR A 184 -5.79 -10.46 -7.56
CA TYR A 184 -7.24 -10.35 -7.47
C TYR A 184 -7.71 -8.96 -7.01
N LEU A 185 -7.02 -8.40 -6.00
CA LEU A 185 -7.33 -7.09 -5.45
C LEU A 185 -7.14 -5.98 -6.49
N LEU A 186 -6.02 -5.99 -7.22
CA LEU A 186 -5.74 -5.01 -8.28
C LEU A 186 -6.79 -5.03 -9.39
N LYS A 187 -7.28 -6.23 -9.73
CA LYS A 187 -8.20 -6.45 -10.85
C LYS A 187 -9.64 -6.13 -10.52
N LYS A 188 -10.05 -6.24 -9.27
CA LYS A 188 -11.46 -6.26 -8.88
C LYS A 188 -11.95 -5.00 -8.19
N THR A 189 -11.06 -4.15 -7.70
CA THR A 189 -11.44 -2.86 -7.10
C THR A 189 -11.75 -1.81 -8.16
N GLY A 190 -12.77 -0.99 -7.89
CA GLY A 190 -13.21 0.09 -8.80
C GLY A 190 -12.36 1.36 -8.73
N SER A 191 -11.61 1.58 -7.65
CA SER A 191 -10.72 2.74 -7.47
C SER A 191 -9.28 2.45 -7.91
N PRO A 192 -8.47 3.48 -8.22
CA PRO A 192 -7.04 3.30 -8.44
C PRO A 192 -6.38 2.61 -7.24
N ILE A 193 -5.71 1.50 -7.48
CA ILE A 193 -5.06 0.70 -6.44
C ILE A 193 -3.68 0.26 -6.88
N VAL A 194 -2.76 0.20 -5.92
CA VAL A 194 -1.43 -0.38 -6.07
C VAL A 194 -1.13 -1.36 -4.93
N ILE A 195 -0.28 -2.33 -5.20
CA ILE A 195 0.34 -3.18 -4.17
C ILE A 195 1.81 -2.78 -4.08
N VAL A 196 2.24 -2.39 -2.89
CA VAL A 196 3.64 -2.08 -2.59
C VAL A 196 4.24 -3.28 -1.88
N GLU A 197 5.15 -3.94 -2.56
CA GLU A 197 5.90 -5.09 -2.07
C GLU A 197 7.26 -4.61 -1.57
N TYR A 198 7.46 -4.59 -0.27
CA TYR A 198 8.77 -4.33 0.31
C TYR A 198 9.58 -5.61 0.33
N CYS A 199 10.82 -5.56 -0.11
CA CYS A 199 11.74 -6.66 0.09
C CYS A 199 12.38 -6.51 1.48
N VAL A 200 11.98 -7.35 2.42
CA VAL A 200 12.76 -7.55 3.62
C VAL A 200 13.93 -8.43 3.19
N SER A 201 15.12 -7.83 3.08
CA SER A 201 16.34 -8.60 2.84
C SER A 201 16.47 -9.64 3.96
N ASP A 202 16.59 -10.90 3.61
CA ASP A 202 16.89 -11.99 4.54
C ASP A 202 18.33 -11.92 5.08
N ARG A 203 19.00 -10.77 4.94
CA ARG A 203 20.36 -10.59 5.45
C ARG A 203 20.37 -10.57 6.98
N GLN A 204 21.15 -11.43 7.54
CA GLN A 204 21.51 -11.45 8.97
C GLN A 204 22.14 -10.12 9.46
N THR A 205 22.52 -9.22 8.54
CA THR A 205 23.20 -7.95 8.83
C THR A 205 22.25 -6.76 9.00
N ASP A 206 20.95 -6.94 8.79
CA ASP A 206 19.95 -5.85 8.78
C ASP A 206 19.17 -5.74 10.11
N LEU A 207 19.62 -6.41 11.18
CA LEU A 207 19.06 -6.33 12.53
C LEU A 207 19.86 -5.40 13.43
#